data_5506ebf2c6b760a5abfc86b2acbf9855
#
_entry.id   5506ebf2c6b760a5abfc86b2acbf9855
#
_cell.length_a   1.000
_cell.length_b   1.000
_cell.length_c   1.000
_cell.angle_alpha   90.00
_cell.angle_beta   90.00
_cell.angle_gamma   90.00
#
_symmetry.space_group_name_H-M   'P 1'
#
loop_
_entity.id
_entity.type
_entity.pdbx_description
1 polymer ?
#
loop_
_entity_poly.entity_id
_entity_poly.type
_entity_poly.pdbx_seq_one_letter_code
_entity_poly.pdbx_strand_id
1 'polypeptide(L)'
;MVTAGTGAESLKERFEQEGDTYNSMLLQTLTDRLAEATAEYLHEKVRKEYWGYAPDESLSISDLYKVKYQGIRPAIGYPSLPDQLLNYTLDKLLNMSQIGVRLTENGAMYPTATVSGIYIAHPDSQYFMIGNIDEEQMKDYACRRNLSEAEVKKLLNKNISN
;
A
#
# COMPACT_ATOMS: atom_id res chain seq x y z
N MET A 1 -3.89 -4.38 -5.88
CA MET A 1 -2.42 -4.45 -5.71
C MET A 1 -1.74 -4.28 -7.07
N VAL A 2 -0.58 -3.65 -7.09
CA VAL A 2 0.27 -3.47 -8.27
C VAL A 2 1.74 -3.66 -7.91
N THR A 3 2.57 -4.08 -8.86
CA THR A 3 4.03 -4.17 -8.67
C THR A 3 4.76 -3.67 -9.92
N ALA A 4 5.87 -2.99 -9.72
CA ALA A 4 6.84 -2.62 -10.74
C ALA A 4 8.22 -3.27 -10.48
N GLY A 5 8.30 -4.17 -9.50
CA GLY A 5 9.56 -4.80 -9.08
C GLY A 5 9.94 -6.07 -9.85
N THR A 6 9.04 -6.59 -10.70
CA THR A 6 9.31 -7.83 -11.43
C THR A 6 10.55 -7.68 -12.33
N GLY A 7 11.58 -8.47 -12.06
CA GLY A 7 12.86 -8.40 -12.76
C GLY A 7 13.82 -7.28 -12.29
N ALA A 8 13.36 -6.31 -11.54
CA ALA A 8 14.22 -5.24 -11.04
C ALA A 8 15.19 -5.72 -9.95
N GLU A 9 14.76 -6.68 -9.15
CA GLU A 9 15.58 -7.20 -8.04
C GLU A 9 16.90 -7.83 -8.53
N SER A 10 16.86 -8.62 -9.60
CA SER A 10 18.07 -9.22 -10.17
C SER A 10 19.04 -8.16 -10.73
N LEU A 11 18.51 -7.07 -11.30
CA LEU A 11 19.34 -5.97 -11.78
C LEU A 11 19.93 -5.19 -10.60
N LYS A 12 19.18 -4.99 -9.52
CA LYS A 12 19.65 -4.36 -8.30
C LYS A 12 20.79 -5.17 -7.65
N GLU A 13 20.60 -6.49 -7.50
CA GLU A 13 21.61 -7.40 -6.98
C GLU A 13 22.91 -7.33 -7.80
N ARG A 14 22.79 -7.22 -9.13
CA ARG A 14 23.98 -7.05 -9.99
C ARG A 14 24.72 -5.75 -9.68
N PHE A 15 24.03 -4.61 -9.59
CA PHE A 15 24.65 -3.34 -9.22
C PHE A 15 25.32 -3.40 -7.84
N GLU A 16 24.70 -4.07 -6.88
CA GLU A 16 25.25 -4.26 -5.54
C GLU A 16 26.54 -5.12 -5.57
N GLN A 17 26.58 -6.18 -6.37
CA GLN A 17 27.77 -7.04 -6.56
C GLN A 17 28.90 -6.29 -7.27
N GLU A 18 28.59 -5.38 -8.18
CA GLU A 18 29.54 -4.51 -8.88
C GLU A 18 30.00 -3.31 -8.01
N GLY A 19 29.42 -3.13 -6.80
CA GLY A 19 29.68 -1.99 -5.92
C GLY A 19 29.05 -0.68 -6.41
N ASP A 20 28.16 -0.75 -7.39
CA ASP A 20 27.47 0.41 -7.96
C ASP A 20 26.22 0.80 -7.14
N THR A 21 26.49 1.36 -5.98
CA THR A 21 25.43 1.80 -5.05
C THR A 21 24.54 2.88 -5.66
N TYR A 22 25.09 3.76 -6.50
CA TYR A 22 24.33 4.83 -7.14
C TYR A 22 23.22 4.28 -8.05
N ASN A 23 23.58 3.39 -8.98
CA ASN A 23 22.60 2.79 -9.89
C ASN A 23 21.63 1.86 -9.17
N SER A 24 22.05 1.16 -8.11
CA SER A 24 21.15 0.38 -7.24
C SER A 24 20.07 1.27 -6.60
N MET A 25 20.45 2.41 -6.01
CA MET A 25 19.50 3.37 -5.42
C MET A 25 18.61 4.05 -6.47
N LEU A 26 19.15 4.39 -7.63
CA LEU A 26 18.40 4.98 -8.72
C LEU A 26 17.32 4.02 -9.24
N LEU A 27 17.69 2.75 -9.46
CA LEU A 27 16.76 1.71 -9.88
C LEU A 27 15.63 1.52 -8.86
N GLN A 28 15.95 1.46 -7.56
CA GLN A 28 14.95 1.36 -6.50
C GLN A 28 13.97 2.55 -6.56
N THR A 29 14.51 3.77 -6.66
CA THR A 29 13.68 4.99 -6.74
C THR A 29 12.76 4.98 -7.95
N LEU A 30 13.26 4.58 -9.12
CA LEU A 30 12.49 4.51 -10.34
C LEU A 30 11.36 3.46 -10.26
N THR A 31 11.65 2.28 -9.74
CA THR A 31 10.66 1.22 -9.60
C THR A 31 9.58 1.57 -8.59
N ASP A 32 9.93 2.22 -7.48
CA ASP A 32 8.95 2.73 -6.50
C ASP A 32 8.02 3.77 -7.14
N ARG A 33 8.57 4.72 -7.92
CA ARG A 33 7.75 5.69 -8.65
C ARG A 33 6.86 5.06 -9.70
N LEU A 34 7.33 4.03 -10.39
CA LEU A 34 6.51 3.27 -11.34
C LEU A 34 5.38 2.52 -10.66
N ALA A 35 5.62 1.93 -9.50
CA ALA A 35 4.57 1.27 -8.72
C ALA A 35 3.47 2.25 -8.29
N GLU A 36 3.85 3.43 -7.79
CA GLU A 36 2.90 4.50 -7.43
C GLU A 36 2.12 5.02 -8.64
N ALA A 37 2.79 5.28 -9.77
CA ALA A 37 2.14 5.71 -11.00
C ALA A 37 1.16 4.64 -11.53
N THR A 38 1.53 3.37 -11.44
CA THR A 38 0.66 2.25 -11.83
C THR A 38 -0.55 2.15 -10.89
N ALA A 39 -0.37 2.38 -9.60
CA ALA A 39 -1.47 2.42 -8.63
C ALA A 39 -2.46 3.57 -8.94
N GLU A 40 -1.96 4.75 -9.33
CA GLU A 40 -2.78 5.88 -9.75
C GLU A 40 -3.56 5.56 -11.03
N TYR A 41 -2.88 5.02 -12.05
CA TYR A 41 -3.51 4.61 -13.30
C TYR A 41 -4.58 3.53 -13.08
N LEU A 42 -4.28 2.51 -12.26
CA LEU A 42 -5.26 1.48 -11.94
C LEU A 42 -6.47 2.06 -11.19
N HIS A 43 -6.27 3.03 -10.30
CA HIS A 43 -7.36 3.70 -9.59
C HIS A 43 -8.26 4.47 -10.55
N GLU A 44 -7.70 5.17 -11.54
CA GLU A 44 -8.49 5.80 -12.61
C GLU A 44 -9.33 4.77 -13.36
N LYS A 45 -8.73 3.64 -13.76
CA LYS A 45 -9.46 2.55 -14.43
C LYS A 45 -10.59 1.97 -13.57
N VAL A 46 -10.35 1.83 -12.27
CA VAL A 46 -11.38 1.36 -11.33
C VAL A 46 -12.51 2.38 -11.25
N ARG A 47 -12.23 3.68 -11.13
CA ARG A 47 -13.25 4.72 -11.05
C ARG A 47 -14.10 4.81 -12.32
N LYS A 48 -13.45 4.73 -13.49
CA LYS A 48 -14.11 4.97 -14.79
C LYS A 48 -14.68 3.73 -15.43
N GLU A 49 -14.03 2.57 -15.30
CA GLU A 49 -14.31 1.39 -16.11
C GLU A 49 -14.67 0.15 -15.28
N TYR A 50 -13.78 -0.31 -14.38
CA TYR A 50 -13.93 -1.61 -13.74
C TYR A 50 -15.03 -1.64 -12.67
N TRP A 51 -15.11 -0.61 -11.84
CA TRP A 51 -16.21 -0.38 -10.93
C TRP A 51 -17.19 0.67 -11.47
N GLY A 52 -16.68 1.69 -12.18
CA GLY A 52 -17.50 2.62 -12.95
C GLY A 52 -18.32 3.60 -12.12
N TYR A 53 -17.86 3.97 -10.92
CA TYR A 53 -18.59 4.91 -10.07
C TYR A 53 -18.35 6.39 -10.43
N ALA A 54 -17.42 6.67 -11.32
CA ALA A 54 -17.15 7.99 -11.86
C ALA A 54 -16.81 7.92 -13.36
N PRO A 55 -17.72 7.42 -14.24
CA PRO A 55 -17.40 7.11 -15.64
C PRO A 55 -17.07 8.34 -16.46
N ASP A 56 -17.66 9.49 -16.11
CA ASP A 56 -17.48 10.76 -16.80
C ASP A 56 -16.32 11.61 -16.25
N GLU A 57 -15.51 11.05 -15.34
CA GLU A 57 -14.37 11.75 -14.75
C GLU A 57 -13.39 12.21 -15.82
N SER A 58 -13.06 13.52 -15.80
CA SER A 58 -12.05 14.13 -16.65
C SER A 58 -11.17 15.05 -15.82
N LEU A 59 -10.09 14.50 -15.28
CA LEU A 59 -9.18 15.20 -14.38
C LEU A 59 -7.82 15.42 -15.05
N SER A 60 -7.27 16.62 -14.82
CA SER A 60 -5.89 16.89 -15.17
C SER A 60 -4.92 16.24 -14.18
N ILE A 61 -3.65 16.11 -14.54
CA ILE A 61 -2.59 15.64 -13.63
C ILE A 61 -2.56 16.51 -12.35
N SER A 62 -2.76 17.82 -12.49
CA SER A 62 -2.84 18.73 -11.33
C SER A 62 -4.02 18.44 -10.41
N ASP A 63 -5.13 17.97 -10.96
CA ASP A 63 -6.31 17.59 -10.17
C ASP A 63 -6.09 16.25 -9.47
N LEU A 64 -5.40 15.30 -10.10
CA LEU A 64 -4.99 14.04 -9.47
C LEU A 64 -4.08 14.28 -8.27
N TYR A 65 -3.08 15.15 -8.40
CA TYR A 65 -2.23 15.54 -7.26
C TYR A 65 -2.99 16.22 -6.12
N LYS A 66 -4.11 16.88 -6.42
CA LYS A 66 -4.98 17.51 -5.43
C LYS A 66 -6.07 16.56 -4.90
N VAL A 67 -6.02 15.29 -5.30
CA VAL A 67 -7.00 14.26 -4.87
C VAL A 67 -8.44 14.69 -5.15
N LYS A 68 -8.72 15.25 -6.32
CA LYS A 68 -10.06 15.72 -6.69
C LYS A 68 -10.99 14.62 -7.22
N TYR A 69 -10.50 13.41 -7.34
CA TYR A 69 -11.32 12.26 -7.72
C TYR A 69 -12.24 11.83 -6.58
N GLN A 70 -13.35 11.20 -6.93
CA GLN A 70 -14.26 10.57 -5.96
C GLN A 70 -13.62 9.32 -5.36
N GLY A 71 -13.83 9.13 -4.06
CA GLY A 71 -13.31 7.97 -3.35
C GLY A 71 -11.85 8.11 -2.92
N ILE A 72 -11.32 7.07 -2.31
CA ILE A 72 -9.92 6.98 -1.86
C ILE A 72 -9.35 5.57 -2.10
N ARG A 73 -8.02 5.47 -2.10
CA ARG A 73 -7.28 4.20 -2.16
C ARG A 73 -6.25 4.10 -1.03
N PRO A 74 -6.68 3.99 0.24
CA PRO A 74 -5.74 3.86 1.33
C PRO A 74 -4.88 2.61 1.16
N ALA A 75 -3.56 2.81 1.21
CA ALA A 75 -2.58 1.74 1.09
C ALA A 75 -2.28 1.13 2.46
N ILE A 76 -2.05 -0.20 2.49
CA ILE A 76 -1.66 -0.90 3.70
C ILE A 76 -0.23 -0.51 4.10
N GLY A 77 -0.01 -0.31 5.41
CA GLY A 77 1.23 0.19 5.98
C GLY A 77 1.35 1.72 6.03
N TYR A 78 0.36 2.46 5.49
CA TYR A 78 0.29 3.92 5.51
C TYR A 78 -0.55 4.43 6.69
N PRO A 79 -0.50 5.73 7.02
CA PRO A 79 -1.12 6.28 8.24
C PRO A 79 -2.62 6.02 8.41
N SER A 80 -3.36 5.79 7.33
CA SER A 80 -4.79 5.40 7.39
C SER A 80 -5.02 3.90 7.59
N LEU A 81 -4.04 3.04 7.26
CA LEU A 81 -4.09 1.58 7.42
C LEU A 81 -2.71 1.06 7.88
N PRO A 82 -2.26 1.39 9.10
CA PRO A 82 -0.88 1.13 9.52
C PRO A 82 -0.56 -0.35 9.80
N ASP A 83 -1.57 -1.21 9.99
CA ASP A 83 -1.37 -2.65 10.19
C ASP A 83 -0.93 -3.34 8.91
N GLN A 84 0.36 -3.58 8.79
CA GLN A 84 0.96 -4.23 7.61
C GLN A 84 0.56 -5.70 7.47
N LEU A 85 0.14 -6.38 8.55
CA LEU A 85 -0.33 -7.77 8.49
C LEU A 85 -1.67 -7.91 7.75
N LEU A 86 -2.38 -6.81 7.46
CA LEU A 86 -3.55 -6.84 6.57
C LEU A 86 -3.21 -7.34 5.17
N ASN A 87 -1.95 -7.27 4.74
CA ASN A 87 -1.49 -7.87 3.48
C ASN A 87 -1.73 -9.38 3.42
N TYR A 88 -1.66 -10.10 4.54
CA TYR A 88 -2.01 -11.52 4.56
C TYR A 88 -3.51 -11.77 4.31
N THR A 89 -4.37 -10.83 4.72
CA THR A 89 -5.80 -10.91 4.42
C THR A 89 -6.06 -10.63 2.95
N LEU A 90 -5.36 -9.65 2.37
CA LEU A 90 -5.45 -9.37 0.94
C LEU A 90 -4.89 -10.52 0.09
N ASP A 91 -3.80 -11.16 0.52
CA ASP A 91 -3.22 -12.28 -0.21
C ASP A 91 -4.20 -13.46 -0.34
N LYS A 92 -4.95 -13.76 0.72
CA LYS A 92 -6.02 -14.78 0.66
C LYS A 92 -7.11 -14.46 -0.36
N LEU A 93 -7.37 -13.19 -0.65
CA LEU A 93 -8.36 -12.74 -1.62
C LEU A 93 -7.81 -12.65 -3.04
N LEU A 94 -6.56 -12.17 -3.18
CA LEU A 94 -5.99 -11.78 -4.47
C LEU A 94 -5.02 -12.82 -5.03
N ASN A 95 -4.48 -13.75 -4.19
CA ASN A 95 -3.41 -14.66 -4.54
C ASN A 95 -2.22 -13.92 -5.20
N MET A 96 -1.51 -13.15 -4.39
CA MET A 96 -0.41 -12.25 -4.81
C MET A 96 0.69 -12.97 -5.59
N SER A 97 0.85 -14.29 -5.37
CA SER A 97 1.84 -15.10 -6.08
C SER A 97 1.62 -15.16 -7.59
N GLN A 98 0.38 -14.93 -8.07
CA GLN A 98 0.07 -14.89 -9.51
C GLN A 98 0.82 -13.78 -10.26
N ILE A 99 1.19 -12.71 -9.57
CA ILE A 99 1.99 -11.62 -10.15
C ILE A 99 3.41 -11.58 -9.58
N GLY A 100 3.87 -12.70 -8.99
CA GLY A 100 5.22 -12.85 -8.46
C GLY A 100 5.49 -12.11 -7.14
N VAL A 101 4.44 -11.66 -6.44
CA VAL A 101 4.58 -11.00 -5.14
C VAL A 101 4.46 -12.04 -4.01
N ARG A 102 5.33 -11.91 -3.02
CA ARG A 102 5.32 -12.72 -1.78
C ARG A 102 5.38 -11.80 -0.56
N LEU A 103 4.94 -12.30 0.58
CA LEU A 103 4.97 -11.58 1.84
C LEU A 103 6.13 -12.07 2.72
N THR A 104 6.77 -11.14 3.42
CA THR A 104 7.71 -11.45 4.50
C THR A 104 6.94 -11.72 5.80
N GLU A 105 7.56 -12.30 6.80
CA GLU A 105 6.95 -12.58 8.12
C GLU A 105 6.26 -11.36 8.78
N ASN A 106 6.72 -10.16 8.48
CA ASN A 106 6.12 -8.92 8.97
C ASN A 106 5.06 -8.32 8.02
N GLY A 107 4.63 -9.07 7.00
CA GLY A 107 3.63 -8.63 6.03
C GLY A 107 4.14 -7.61 5.00
N ALA A 108 5.46 -7.37 4.90
CA ALA A 108 6.03 -6.57 3.83
C ALA A 108 6.01 -7.36 2.51
N MET A 109 5.83 -6.64 1.41
CA MET A 109 5.79 -7.23 0.08
C MET A 109 7.18 -7.31 -0.55
N TYR A 110 7.42 -8.38 -1.30
CA TYR A 110 8.57 -8.56 -2.16
C TYR A 110 8.09 -8.97 -3.56
N PRO A 111 8.54 -8.31 -4.65
CA PRO A 111 9.50 -7.19 -4.70
C PRO A 111 9.04 -5.96 -3.91
N THR A 112 10.00 -5.13 -3.46
CA THR A 112 9.72 -3.95 -2.62
C THR A 112 8.91 -2.88 -3.35
N ALA A 113 9.12 -2.70 -4.66
CA ALA A 113 8.35 -1.79 -5.50
C ALA A 113 6.94 -2.33 -5.79
N THR A 114 6.17 -2.54 -4.73
CA THR A 114 4.81 -3.09 -4.75
C THR A 114 3.90 -2.28 -3.83
N VAL A 115 2.69 -1.98 -4.29
CA VAL A 115 1.67 -1.23 -3.54
C VAL A 115 0.42 -2.09 -3.40
N SER A 116 -0.11 -2.19 -2.19
CA SER A 116 -1.38 -2.85 -1.88
C SER A 116 -2.30 -1.92 -1.11
N GLY A 117 -3.60 -2.12 -1.24
CA GLY A 117 -4.58 -1.30 -0.55
C GLY A 117 -6.01 -1.70 -0.89
N ILE A 118 -6.94 -0.86 -0.48
CA ILE A 118 -8.37 -1.02 -0.74
C ILE A 118 -8.91 0.22 -1.45
N TYR A 119 -9.96 0.05 -2.25
CA TYR A 119 -10.71 1.15 -2.84
C TYR A 119 -11.98 1.40 -2.06
N ILE A 120 -12.27 2.67 -1.78
CA ILE A 120 -13.49 3.12 -1.12
C ILE A 120 -14.13 4.17 -2.04
N ALA A 121 -15.31 3.85 -2.61
CA ALA A 121 -15.96 4.66 -3.64
C ALA A 121 -16.89 5.75 -3.07
N HIS A 122 -17.03 5.86 -1.75
CA HIS A 122 -17.97 6.81 -1.14
C HIS A 122 -17.58 8.26 -1.49
N PRO A 123 -18.52 9.11 -1.91
CA PRO A 123 -18.21 10.49 -2.35
C PRO A 123 -17.58 11.35 -1.25
N ASP A 124 -17.96 11.13 0.00
CA ASP A 124 -17.46 11.91 1.15
C ASP A 124 -16.19 11.28 1.78
N SER A 125 -15.64 10.22 1.19
CA SER A 125 -14.42 9.60 1.72
C SER A 125 -13.22 10.53 1.51
N GLN A 126 -12.40 10.67 2.55
CA GLN A 126 -11.19 11.50 2.55
C GLN A 126 -10.03 10.72 3.16
N TYR A 127 -8.82 11.00 2.70
CA TYR A 127 -7.62 10.46 3.36
C TYR A 127 -7.47 11.04 4.76
N PHE A 128 -7.14 10.18 5.70
CA PHE A 128 -6.96 10.54 7.10
C PHE A 128 -5.76 9.80 7.70
N MET A 129 -5.35 10.24 8.86
CA MET A 129 -4.40 9.52 9.72
C MET A 129 -5.17 9.08 10.97
N ILE A 130 -4.98 7.83 11.39
CA ILE A 130 -5.67 7.35 12.61
C ILE A 130 -5.18 8.07 13.88
N GLY A 131 -4.02 8.73 13.82
CA GLY A 131 -3.46 9.42 14.99
C GLY A 131 -3.08 8.47 16.12
N ASN A 132 -3.17 8.96 17.34
CA ASN A 132 -2.91 8.16 18.53
C ASN A 132 -4.15 7.36 18.92
N ILE A 133 -3.93 6.12 19.34
CA ILE A 133 -4.95 5.23 19.89
C ILE A 133 -4.68 5.00 21.39
N ASP A 134 -5.75 4.88 22.15
CA ASP A 134 -5.68 4.55 23.57
C ASP A 134 -5.66 3.03 23.84
N GLU A 135 -5.57 2.67 25.11
CA GLU A 135 -5.48 1.26 25.52
C GLU A 135 -6.77 0.48 25.21
N GLU A 136 -7.94 1.12 25.30
CA GLU A 136 -9.23 0.49 25.02
C GLU A 136 -9.34 0.18 23.52
N GLN A 137 -9.02 1.15 22.66
CA GLN A 137 -8.98 0.97 21.22
C GLN A 137 -7.98 -0.10 20.79
N MET A 138 -6.81 -0.15 21.45
CA MET A 138 -5.81 -1.19 21.19
C MET A 138 -6.36 -2.58 21.55
N LYS A 139 -7.03 -2.75 22.68
CA LYS A 139 -7.63 -4.02 23.10
C LYS A 139 -8.76 -4.46 22.18
N ASP A 140 -9.64 -3.53 21.79
CA ASP A 140 -10.70 -3.81 20.81
C ASP A 140 -10.11 -4.26 19.47
N TYR A 141 -9.08 -3.58 18.99
CA TYR A 141 -8.40 -3.97 17.76
C TYR A 141 -7.75 -5.37 17.88
N ALA A 142 -7.06 -5.65 18.97
CA ALA A 142 -6.48 -6.96 19.24
C ALA A 142 -7.54 -8.08 19.18
N CYS A 143 -8.68 -7.85 19.82
CA CYS A 143 -9.82 -8.78 19.81
C CYS A 143 -10.33 -9.01 18.39
N ARG A 144 -10.62 -7.94 17.61
CA ARG A 144 -11.12 -8.03 16.22
C ARG A 144 -10.16 -8.72 15.29
N ARG A 145 -8.85 -8.52 15.49
CA ARG A 145 -7.79 -9.11 14.66
C ARG A 145 -7.38 -10.52 15.13
N ASN A 146 -7.88 -10.97 16.27
CA ASN A 146 -7.44 -12.20 16.94
C ASN A 146 -5.92 -12.23 17.14
N LEU A 147 -5.38 -11.11 17.64
CA LEU A 147 -3.98 -10.91 17.97
C LEU A 147 -3.83 -10.67 19.48
N SER A 148 -2.65 -10.93 20.01
CA SER A 148 -2.32 -10.51 21.37
C SER A 148 -2.09 -8.99 21.44
N GLU A 149 -2.29 -8.39 22.61
CA GLU A 149 -1.98 -6.98 22.84
C GLU A 149 -0.51 -6.64 22.55
N ALA A 150 0.40 -7.58 22.84
CA ALA A 150 1.82 -7.41 22.57
C ALA A 150 2.12 -7.32 21.06
N GLU A 151 1.44 -8.11 20.23
CA GLU A 151 1.54 -8.04 18.77
C GLU A 151 0.98 -6.71 18.27
N VAL A 152 -0.18 -6.27 18.74
CA VAL A 152 -0.76 -4.98 18.35
C VAL A 152 0.14 -3.82 18.76
N LYS A 153 0.71 -3.85 19.96
CA LYS A 153 1.70 -2.85 20.39
C LYS A 153 2.90 -2.77 19.46
N LYS A 154 3.38 -3.92 18.97
CA LYS A 154 4.49 -3.94 18.01
C LYS A 154 4.07 -3.40 16.64
N LEU A 155 2.88 -3.74 16.16
CA LEU A 155 2.36 -3.32 14.85
C LEU A 155 2.05 -1.82 14.80
N LEU A 156 1.41 -1.31 15.85
CA LEU A 156 0.90 0.07 15.94
C LEU A 156 1.73 0.94 16.88
N ASN A 157 3.01 0.62 17.08
CA ASN A 157 3.88 1.32 18.03
C ASN A 157 3.96 2.83 17.84
N LYS A 158 3.79 3.30 16.61
CA LYS A 158 3.78 4.74 16.26
C LYS A 158 2.47 5.43 16.59
N ASN A 159 1.42 4.66 16.84
CA ASN A 159 0.07 5.14 17.09
C ASN A 159 -0.38 4.98 18.54
N ILE A 160 0.39 4.29 19.38
CA ILE A 160 0.05 4.08 20.80
C ILE A 160 0.68 5.19 21.61
N SER A 161 -0.16 5.95 22.33
CA SER A 161 0.30 6.96 23.28
C SER A 161 1.01 6.27 24.47
N ASN A 162 2.21 6.74 24.79
CA ASN A 162 2.90 6.34 26.03
C ASN A 162 2.21 6.91 27.25
#